data_d724dfeffb227843293544d83ccfcc4d
#
_entry.id   d724dfeffb227843293544d83ccfcc4d
#
_cell.length_a   1.000
_cell.length_b   1.000
_cell.length_c   1.000
_cell.angle_alpha   90.00
_cell.angle_beta   90.00
_cell.angle_gamma   90.00
#
_symmetry.space_group_name_H-M   'P 1'
#
loop_
_entity.id
_entity.type
_entity.pdbx_description
1 polymer ?
#
loop_
_entity_poly.entity_id
_entity_poly.type
_entity_poly.pdbx_seq_one_letter_code
_entity_poly.pdbx_strand_id
1 'polypeptide(L)'
;PQSGDHILEIGSGWGSFAFYLLSRFPDIKIDTLTISREQYDFVQNKIQQLGLEYRMQVIYRDYRDHIGQYSRIYSIEMFEAVGMQYWQTYFDKVKDLLKPSGVFSMQTIVIFDGFFDRYAKKIDFIQKYIFPGGMLPSPSTLEQIAEKNKFNFSIKNQMADSYHRTLETWRENFNKKWLEIKSLGYSDEFRRMWNFYLSYCSGGFKAKTIDVYQIDFSKK
;
A
#
# COMPACT_ATOMS: atom_id res chain seq x y z
N PRO A 1 9.91 -7.83 -11.80
CA PRO A 1 9.43 -9.11 -12.37
C PRO A 1 10.40 -9.69 -13.40
N GLN A 2 10.28 -10.99 -13.67
CA GLN A 2 10.98 -11.72 -14.70
C GLN A 2 9.97 -12.43 -15.60
N SER A 3 10.38 -12.82 -16.80
CA SER A 3 9.53 -13.61 -17.71
C SER A 3 9.08 -14.90 -17.02
N GLY A 4 7.80 -15.24 -17.15
CA GLY A 4 7.19 -16.40 -16.52
C GLY A 4 6.80 -16.23 -15.04
N ASP A 5 6.99 -15.05 -14.45
CA ASP A 5 6.55 -14.81 -13.06
C ASP A 5 5.04 -14.92 -12.92
N HIS A 6 4.59 -15.64 -11.87
CA HIS A 6 3.24 -15.56 -11.34
C HIS A 6 3.27 -14.68 -10.09
N ILE A 7 2.59 -13.57 -10.15
CA ILE A 7 2.65 -12.47 -9.21
C ILE A 7 1.36 -12.41 -8.41
N LEU A 8 1.46 -12.16 -7.11
CA LEU A 8 0.35 -11.76 -6.27
C LEU A 8 0.49 -10.28 -5.91
N GLU A 9 -0.58 -9.50 -6.09
CA GLU A 9 -0.72 -8.16 -5.52
C GLU A 9 -1.72 -8.21 -4.36
N ILE A 10 -1.29 -7.84 -3.15
CA ILE A 10 -2.16 -7.74 -1.98
C ILE A 10 -2.64 -6.29 -1.85
N GLY A 11 -3.89 -6.05 -2.21
CA GLY A 11 -4.48 -4.72 -2.31
C GLY A 11 -4.46 -4.19 -3.74
N SER A 12 -5.48 -4.52 -4.55
CA SER A 12 -5.54 -4.14 -5.97
C SER A 12 -5.63 -2.62 -6.19
N GLY A 13 -6.18 -1.88 -5.21
CA GLY A 13 -6.66 -0.54 -5.48
C GLY A 13 -7.53 -0.52 -6.73
N TRP A 14 -7.32 0.43 -7.60
CA TRP A 14 -8.01 0.54 -8.90
C TRP A 14 -7.22 -0.15 -10.04
N GLY A 15 -6.29 -1.05 -9.71
CA GLY A 15 -5.54 -1.89 -10.64
C GLY A 15 -4.35 -1.21 -11.33
N SER A 16 -4.00 0.01 -10.97
CA SER A 16 -2.99 0.80 -11.68
C SER A 16 -1.63 0.10 -11.75
N PHE A 17 -1.18 -0.49 -10.65
CA PHE A 17 0.11 -1.18 -10.58
C PHE A 17 0.10 -2.48 -11.41
N ALA A 18 -0.93 -3.32 -11.26
CA ALA A 18 -1.05 -4.57 -12.03
C ALA A 18 -1.11 -4.29 -13.54
N PHE A 19 -1.94 -3.34 -13.99
CA PHE A 19 -2.02 -2.98 -15.41
C PHE A 19 -0.69 -2.40 -15.94
N TYR A 20 0.01 -1.60 -15.12
CA TYR A 20 1.34 -1.11 -15.48
C TYR A 20 2.34 -2.26 -15.67
N LEU A 21 2.38 -3.23 -14.75
CA LEU A 21 3.26 -4.39 -14.88
C LEU A 21 2.94 -5.20 -16.15
N LEU A 22 1.67 -5.47 -16.43
CA LEU A 22 1.25 -6.21 -17.60
C LEU A 22 1.60 -5.51 -18.92
N SER A 23 1.64 -4.17 -18.92
CA SER A 23 2.06 -3.39 -20.10
C SER A 23 3.57 -3.46 -20.36
N ARG A 24 4.36 -3.71 -19.31
CA ARG A 24 5.83 -3.74 -19.38
C ARG A 24 6.39 -5.15 -19.54
N PHE A 25 5.69 -6.16 -19.04
CA PHE A 25 6.17 -7.53 -18.99
C PHE A 25 5.12 -8.45 -19.66
N PRO A 26 5.34 -8.86 -20.93
CA PRO A 26 4.34 -9.63 -21.69
C PRO A 26 4.08 -11.03 -21.14
N ASP A 27 5.06 -11.65 -20.48
CA ASP A 27 5.03 -13.07 -20.11
C ASP A 27 4.74 -13.32 -18.63
N ILE A 28 4.19 -12.33 -17.89
CA ILE A 28 3.80 -12.50 -16.49
C ILE A 28 2.30 -12.75 -16.35
N LYS A 29 1.94 -13.39 -15.23
CA LYS A 29 0.55 -13.48 -14.74
C LYS A 29 0.41 -12.79 -13.41
N ILE A 30 -0.75 -12.16 -13.16
CA ILE A 30 -1.01 -11.43 -11.92
C ILE A 30 -2.36 -11.85 -11.35
N ASP A 31 -2.34 -12.29 -10.09
CA ASP A 31 -3.52 -12.33 -9.22
C ASP A 31 -3.49 -11.09 -8.34
N THR A 32 -4.58 -10.33 -8.27
CA THR A 32 -4.68 -9.16 -7.39
C THR A 32 -5.87 -9.29 -6.45
N LEU A 33 -5.65 -9.04 -5.15
CA LEU A 33 -6.66 -9.18 -4.11
C LEU A 33 -7.26 -7.84 -3.72
N THR A 34 -8.55 -7.83 -3.45
CA THR A 34 -9.23 -6.71 -2.79
C THR A 34 -10.40 -7.20 -1.93
N ILE A 35 -10.72 -6.43 -0.90
CA ILE A 35 -11.94 -6.59 -0.08
C ILE A 35 -12.97 -5.48 -0.37
N SER A 36 -12.66 -4.54 -1.30
CA SER A 36 -13.63 -3.54 -1.77
C SER A 36 -14.38 -4.07 -3.00
N ARG A 37 -15.70 -4.10 -2.92
CA ARG A 37 -16.55 -4.53 -4.03
C ARG A 37 -16.42 -3.59 -5.21
N GLU A 38 -16.36 -2.30 -4.97
CA GLU A 38 -16.21 -1.26 -6.00
C GLU A 38 -14.89 -1.40 -6.76
N GLN A 39 -13.80 -1.64 -6.05
CA GLN A 39 -12.50 -1.89 -6.68
C GLN A 39 -12.51 -3.19 -7.50
N TYR A 40 -13.09 -4.25 -6.95
CA TYR A 40 -13.22 -5.52 -7.66
C TYR A 40 -13.99 -5.35 -8.98
N ASP A 41 -15.18 -4.77 -8.94
CA ASP A 41 -16.03 -4.58 -10.11
C ASP A 41 -15.34 -3.69 -11.16
N PHE A 42 -14.68 -2.62 -10.73
CA PHE A 42 -13.91 -1.74 -11.62
C PHE A 42 -12.76 -2.49 -12.31
N VAL A 43 -11.93 -3.20 -11.55
CA VAL A 43 -10.75 -3.90 -12.08
C VAL A 43 -11.20 -5.05 -12.98
N GLN A 44 -12.24 -5.81 -12.59
CA GLN A 44 -12.80 -6.90 -13.40
C GLN A 44 -13.30 -6.40 -14.76
N ASN A 45 -14.06 -5.32 -14.78
CA ASN A 45 -14.53 -4.72 -16.03
C ASN A 45 -13.37 -4.25 -16.91
N LYS A 46 -12.33 -3.68 -16.31
CA LYS A 46 -11.16 -3.22 -17.07
C LYS A 46 -10.31 -4.35 -17.62
N ILE A 47 -10.19 -5.49 -16.91
CA ILE A 47 -9.56 -6.72 -17.42
C ILE A 47 -10.26 -7.19 -18.69
N GLN A 48 -11.60 -7.26 -18.67
CA GLN A 48 -12.41 -7.68 -19.82
C GLN A 48 -12.27 -6.71 -21.00
N GLN A 49 -12.38 -5.41 -20.75
CA GLN A 49 -12.23 -4.37 -21.78
C GLN A 49 -10.87 -4.42 -22.49
N LEU A 50 -9.82 -4.86 -21.79
CA LEU A 50 -8.46 -4.94 -22.31
C LEU A 50 -8.09 -6.35 -22.83
N GLY A 51 -8.99 -7.34 -22.73
CA GLY A 51 -8.73 -8.73 -23.14
C GLY A 51 -7.59 -9.38 -22.36
N LEU A 52 -7.49 -9.12 -21.05
CA LEU A 52 -6.37 -9.57 -20.21
C LEU A 52 -6.71 -10.76 -19.31
N GLU A 53 -7.87 -11.41 -19.49
CA GLU A 53 -8.39 -12.46 -18.61
C GLU A 53 -7.46 -13.67 -18.49
N TYR A 54 -6.64 -13.93 -19.48
CA TYR A 54 -5.66 -15.03 -19.48
C TYR A 54 -4.35 -14.68 -18.73
N ARG A 55 -4.14 -13.39 -18.38
CA ARG A 55 -2.94 -12.90 -17.71
C ARG A 55 -3.20 -12.23 -16.37
N MET A 56 -4.43 -11.81 -16.11
CA MET A 56 -4.79 -11.11 -14.88
C MET A 56 -6.11 -11.60 -14.33
N GLN A 57 -6.14 -11.84 -13.02
CA GLN A 57 -7.35 -12.13 -12.27
C GLN A 57 -7.44 -11.18 -11.07
N VAL A 58 -8.59 -10.52 -10.90
CA VAL A 58 -8.92 -9.85 -9.64
C VAL A 58 -9.76 -10.80 -8.79
N ILE A 59 -9.44 -10.89 -7.50
CA ILE A 59 -10.05 -11.84 -6.58
C ILE A 59 -10.64 -11.05 -5.41
N TYR A 60 -11.96 -11.12 -5.24
CA TYR A 60 -12.65 -10.54 -4.07
C TYR A 60 -12.45 -11.45 -2.87
N ARG A 61 -11.40 -11.21 -2.08
CA ARG A 61 -11.01 -12.06 -0.96
C ARG A 61 -10.09 -11.31 0.00
N ASP A 62 -10.24 -11.63 1.30
CA ASP A 62 -9.25 -11.25 2.30
C ASP A 62 -7.95 -12.05 2.08
N TYR A 63 -6.80 -11.39 2.19
CA TYR A 63 -5.50 -12.03 1.99
C TYR A 63 -5.27 -13.18 2.97
N ARG A 64 -5.89 -13.15 4.15
CA ARG A 64 -5.78 -14.18 5.18
C ARG A 64 -6.34 -15.53 4.71
N ASP A 65 -7.35 -15.50 3.86
CA ASP A 65 -8.03 -16.69 3.32
C ASP A 65 -7.50 -17.11 1.94
N HIS A 66 -6.55 -16.33 1.40
CA HIS A 66 -6.00 -16.62 0.08
C HIS A 66 -5.04 -17.80 0.14
N ILE A 67 -5.02 -18.62 -0.92
CA ILE A 67 -4.14 -19.76 -1.11
C ILE A 67 -3.44 -19.66 -2.47
N GLY A 68 -2.22 -20.15 -2.55
CA GLY A 68 -1.43 -20.14 -3.78
C GLY A 68 0.06 -20.12 -3.50
N GLN A 69 0.86 -20.12 -4.57
CA GLN A 69 2.32 -20.05 -4.50
C GLN A 69 2.85 -19.12 -5.60
N TYR A 70 3.49 -18.05 -5.21
CA TYR A 70 3.88 -16.95 -6.08
C TYR A 70 5.38 -16.73 -6.13
N SER A 71 5.93 -16.41 -7.30
CA SER A 71 7.34 -16.04 -7.45
C SER A 71 7.61 -14.62 -6.93
N ARG A 72 6.60 -13.76 -7.02
CA ARG A 72 6.64 -12.38 -6.52
C ARG A 72 5.35 -12.05 -5.80
N ILE A 73 5.47 -11.31 -4.69
CA ILE A 73 4.34 -10.71 -4.00
C ILE A 73 4.59 -9.21 -3.91
N TYR A 74 3.57 -8.41 -4.20
CA TYR A 74 3.62 -6.95 -4.05
C TYR A 74 2.50 -6.49 -3.11
N SER A 75 2.80 -5.46 -2.32
CA SER A 75 1.82 -4.76 -1.48
C SER A 75 2.19 -3.28 -1.45
N ILE A 76 1.31 -2.43 -1.97
CA ILE A 76 1.57 -1.00 -2.13
C ILE A 76 0.60 -0.23 -1.23
N GLU A 77 1.13 0.37 -0.14
CA GLU A 77 0.37 1.19 0.82
C GLU A 77 -0.93 0.52 1.31
N MET A 78 -0.83 -0.77 1.63
CA MET A 78 -1.91 -1.57 2.20
C MET A 78 -1.61 -1.98 3.65
N PHE A 79 -0.32 -2.17 3.97
CA PHE A 79 0.12 -2.67 5.27
C PHE A 79 -0.29 -1.75 6.44
N GLU A 80 -0.43 -0.45 6.18
CA GLU A 80 -0.91 0.54 7.14
C GLU A 80 -2.32 0.23 7.66
N ALA A 81 -3.14 -0.45 6.86
CA ALA A 81 -4.50 -0.86 7.24
C ALA A 81 -4.56 -2.18 8.03
N VAL A 82 -3.44 -2.89 8.16
CA VAL A 82 -3.43 -4.22 8.81
C VAL A 82 -3.61 -4.14 10.33
N GLY A 83 -3.15 -3.06 10.97
CA GLY A 83 -3.13 -2.92 12.42
C GLY A 83 -2.02 -3.75 13.09
N MET A 84 -1.38 -3.16 14.12
CA MET A 84 -0.17 -3.70 14.74
C MET A 84 -0.33 -5.15 15.26
N GLN A 85 -1.49 -5.47 15.84
CA GLN A 85 -1.77 -6.81 16.38
C GLN A 85 -1.79 -7.92 15.32
N TYR A 86 -1.93 -7.58 14.04
CA TYR A 86 -2.00 -8.54 12.93
C TYR A 86 -0.74 -8.55 12.05
N TRP A 87 0.27 -7.74 12.33
CA TRP A 87 1.49 -7.68 11.51
C TRP A 87 2.19 -9.02 11.40
N GLN A 88 2.27 -9.79 12.51
CA GLN A 88 2.84 -11.14 12.46
C GLN A 88 2.02 -12.06 11.54
N THR A 89 0.70 -12.08 11.70
CA THR A 89 -0.21 -12.89 10.84
C THR A 89 -0.05 -12.53 9.35
N TYR A 90 0.13 -11.22 9.06
CA TYR A 90 0.36 -10.77 7.70
C TYR A 90 1.66 -11.35 7.11
N PHE A 91 2.77 -11.25 7.84
CA PHE A 91 4.06 -11.77 7.38
C PHE A 91 4.11 -13.30 7.33
N ASP A 92 3.46 -13.99 8.25
CA ASP A 92 3.29 -15.45 8.20
C ASP A 92 2.55 -15.84 6.91
N LYS A 93 1.45 -15.16 6.58
CA LYS A 93 0.69 -15.42 5.36
C LYS A 93 1.49 -15.12 4.09
N VAL A 94 2.20 -14.00 4.04
CA VAL A 94 3.10 -13.67 2.91
C VAL A 94 4.15 -14.77 2.73
N LYS A 95 4.74 -15.24 3.82
CA LYS A 95 5.73 -16.32 3.80
C LYS A 95 5.16 -17.62 3.24
N ASP A 96 3.91 -17.95 3.62
CA ASP A 96 3.23 -19.16 3.13
C ASP A 96 2.91 -19.07 1.63
N LEU A 97 2.55 -17.88 1.15
CA LEU A 97 2.23 -17.64 -0.26
C LEU A 97 3.47 -17.48 -1.16
N LEU A 98 4.63 -17.20 -0.59
CA LEU A 98 5.86 -16.95 -1.35
C LEU A 98 6.62 -18.25 -1.62
N LYS A 99 6.95 -18.52 -2.88
CA LYS A 99 7.85 -19.64 -3.27
C LYS A 99 9.22 -19.53 -2.58
N PRO A 100 10.00 -20.63 -2.45
CA PRO A 100 11.30 -20.60 -1.78
C PRO A 100 12.26 -19.52 -2.29
N SER A 101 12.34 -19.32 -3.62
CA SER A 101 13.18 -18.30 -4.26
C SER A 101 12.44 -16.98 -4.53
N GLY A 102 11.22 -16.83 -4.00
CA GLY A 102 10.38 -15.67 -4.24
C GLY A 102 10.84 -14.43 -3.49
N VAL A 103 10.37 -13.28 -3.95
CA VAL A 103 10.59 -11.97 -3.30
C VAL A 103 9.25 -11.31 -3.03
N PHE A 104 9.08 -10.84 -1.80
CA PHE A 104 8.00 -9.96 -1.42
C PHE A 104 8.51 -8.52 -1.41
N SER A 105 7.91 -7.66 -2.24
CA SER A 105 8.24 -6.22 -2.28
C SER A 105 7.07 -5.43 -1.71
N MET A 106 7.35 -4.62 -0.71
CA MET A 106 6.36 -3.80 -0.01
C MET A 106 6.70 -2.32 -0.14
N GLN A 107 5.71 -1.50 -0.47
CA GLN A 107 5.76 -0.06 -0.26
C GLN A 107 4.87 0.29 0.93
N THR A 108 5.41 0.98 1.91
CA THR A 108 4.65 1.37 3.11
C THR A 108 5.17 2.67 3.69
N ILE A 109 4.25 3.44 4.27
CA ILE A 109 4.61 4.59 5.09
C ILE A 109 5.19 4.06 6.40
N VAL A 110 6.34 4.63 6.81
CA VAL A 110 6.98 4.32 8.08
C VAL A 110 7.05 5.57 8.94
N ILE A 111 6.98 5.39 10.27
CA ILE A 111 7.27 6.44 11.25
C ILE A 111 8.69 6.23 11.78
N PHE A 112 9.44 7.32 11.94
CA PHE A 112 10.80 7.25 12.49
C PHE A 112 10.82 6.62 13.88
N ASP A 113 11.79 5.73 14.16
CA ASP A 113 11.84 4.93 15.38
C ASP A 113 11.70 5.74 16.67
N GLY A 114 12.31 6.93 16.73
CA GLY A 114 12.24 7.82 17.89
C GLY A 114 10.84 8.33 18.25
N PHE A 115 9.87 8.20 17.34
CA PHE A 115 8.48 8.60 17.56
C PHE A 115 7.51 7.43 17.73
N PHE A 116 7.95 6.20 17.38
CA PHE A 116 7.07 5.02 17.29
C PHE A 116 6.36 4.70 18.60
N ASP A 117 7.06 4.63 19.71
CA ASP A 117 6.46 4.30 21.03
C ASP A 117 5.38 5.27 21.47
N ARG A 118 5.58 6.55 21.18
CA ARG A 118 4.58 7.59 21.48
C ARG A 118 3.38 7.50 20.54
N TYR A 119 3.64 7.28 19.26
CA TYR A 119 2.63 7.13 18.23
C TYR A 119 1.75 5.91 18.50
N ALA A 120 2.33 4.77 18.81
CA ALA A 120 1.61 3.51 19.06
C ALA A 120 0.64 3.56 20.27
N LYS A 121 0.85 4.52 21.19
CA LYS A 121 0.03 4.68 22.41
C LYS A 121 -1.07 5.74 22.30
N LYS A 122 -1.15 6.47 21.20
CA LYS A 122 -2.09 7.59 21.04
C LYS A 122 -2.75 7.54 19.68
N ILE A 123 -4.04 7.83 19.65
CA ILE A 123 -4.78 8.03 18.40
C ILE A 123 -4.52 9.46 17.92
N ASP A 124 -3.96 9.59 16.72
CA ASP A 124 -3.75 10.87 16.08
C ASP A 124 -4.95 11.31 15.21
N PHE A 125 -4.79 12.44 14.52
CA PHE A 125 -5.82 12.95 13.61
C PHE A 125 -6.12 11.97 12.46
N ILE A 126 -5.08 11.35 11.88
CA ILE A 126 -5.23 10.43 10.76
C ILE A 126 -6.01 9.19 11.17
N GLN A 127 -5.63 8.57 12.28
CA GLN A 127 -6.29 7.39 12.83
C GLN A 127 -7.73 7.67 13.27
N LYS A 128 -8.02 8.91 13.69
CA LYS A 128 -9.36 9.28 14.17
C LYS A 128 -10.33 9.61 13.04
N TYR A 129 -9.89 10.31 12.00
CA TYR A 129 -10.79 10.94 11.03
C TYR A 129 -10.60 10.49 9.58
N ILE A 130 -9.44 9.94 9.20
CA ILE A 130 -9.10 9.62 7.82
C ILE A 130 -9.01 8.11 7.61
N PHE A 131 -8.18 7.42 8.41
CA PHE A 131 -7.95 5.98 8.32
C PHE A 131 -8.10 5.32 9.70
N PRO A 132 -9.35 5.11 10.17
CA PRO A 132 -9.59 4.46 11.47
C PRO A 132 -8.93 3.09 11.54
N GLY A 133 -8.15 2.84 12.61
CA GLY A 133 -7.41 1.58 12.79
C GLY A 133 -6.09 1.50 12.04
N GLY A 134 -5.75 2.49 11.23
CA GLY A 134 -4.46 2.56 10.54
C GLY A 134 -3.28 2.65 11.52
N MET A 135 -2.16 2.01 11.16
CA MET A 135 -0.95 1.97 12.00
C MET A 135 0.30 1.92 11.15
N LEU A 136 1.19 2.90 11.36
CA LEU A 136 2.47 2.95 10.66
C LEU A 136 3.50 2.10 11.42
N PRO A 137 4.23 1.21 10.76
CA PRO A 137 5.39 0.56 11.35
C PRO A 137 6.57 1.52 11.46
N SER A 138 7.54 1.19 12.33
CA SER A 138 8.86 1.82 12.24
C SER A 138 9.84 0.92 11.49
N PRO A 139 10.97 1.47 10.96
CA PRO A 139 11.99 0.67 10.30
C PRO A 139 12.50 -0.48 11.16
N SER A 140 12.81 -0.23 12.43
CA SER A 140 13.28 -1.27 13.35
C SER A 140 12.22 -2.34 13.62
N THR A 141 10.94 -1.97 13.69
CA THR A 141 9.84 -2.94 13.83
C THR A 141 9.74 -3.85 12.60
N LEU A 142 9.87 -3.30 11.40
CA LEU A 142 9.85 -4.09 10.16
C LEU A 142 11.05 -5.06 10.08
N GLU A 143 12.23 -4.60 10.48
CA GLU A 143 13.43 -5.43 10.55
C GLU A 143 13.27 -6.59 11.54
N GLN A 144 12.74 -6.33 12.74
CA GLN A 144 12.44 -7.36 13.75
C GLN A 144 11.44 -8.40 13.23
N ILE A 145 10.37 -7.95 12.55
CA ILE A 145 9.39 -8.86 11.95
C ILE A 145 10.04 -9.69 10.83
N ALA A 146 10.89 -9.08 10.01
CA ALA A 146 11.62 -9.78 8.96
C ALA A 146 12.53 -10.87 9.54
N GLU A 147 13.30 -10.55 10.58
CA GLU A 147 14.17 -11.50 11.26
C GLU A 147 13.39 -12.67 11.85
N LYS A 148 12.31 -12.40 12.59
CA LYS A 148 11.44 -13.42 13.17
C LYS A 148 10.87 -14.36 12.13
N ASN A 149 10.55 -13.86 10.94
CA ASN A 149 10.01 -14.62 9.81
C ASN A 149 11.11 -15.26 8.95
N LYS A 150 12.38 -15.09 9.28
CA LYS A 150 13.52 -15.58 8.49
C LYS A 150 13.57 -14.99 7.07
N PHE A 151 13.26 -13.72 6.94
CA PHE A 151 13.47 -12.96 5.73
C PHE A 151 14.79 -12.19 5.79
N ASN A 152 15.47 -12.07 4.65
CA ASN A 152 16.42 -11.00 4.41
C ASN A 152 15.61 -9.72 4.18
N PHE A 153 16.02 -8.61 4.76
CA PHE A 153 15.38 -7.31 4.69
C PHE A 153 16.27 -6.33 3.94
N SER A 154 15.75 -5.65 2.94
CA SER A 154 16.53 -4.70 2.13
C SER A 154 15.68 -3.49 1.72
N ILE A 155 15.99 -2.32 2.26
CA ILE A 155 15.39 -1.04 1.84
C ILE A 155 15.95 -0.68 0.47
N LYS A 156 15.07 -0.46 -0.50
CA LYS A 156 15.41 -0.11 -1.90
C LYS A 156 15.33 1.38 -2.15
N ASN A 157 14.28 2.03 -1.65
CA ASN A 157 14.04 3.46 -1.83
C ASN A 157 13.45 4.08 -0.57
N GLN A 158 13.72 5.38 -0.42
CA GLN A 158 13.12 6.27 0.58
C GLN A 158 12.59 7.50 -0.17
N MET A 159 11.35 7.91 0.07
CA MET A 159 10.65 8.83 -0.81
C MET A 159 10.00 10.03 -0.10
N ALA A 160 10.42 10.39 1.12
CA ALA A 160 9.83 11.48 1.89
C ALA A 160 9.72 12.79 1.11
N ASP A 161 10.79 13.20 0.43
CA ASP A 161 10.81 14.46 -0.33
C ASP A 161 9.84 14.44 -1.52
N SER A 162 9.69 13.29 -2.18
CA SER A 162 8.74 13.10 -3.29
C SER A 162 7.31 13.15 -2.80
N TYR A 163 7.00 12.51 -1.66
CA TYR A 163 5.68 12.51 -1.05
C TYR A 163 5.28 13.90 -0.56
N HIS A 164 6.22 14.64 0.07
CA HIS A 164 6.00 16.03 0.44
C HIS A 164 5.54 16.87 -0.77
N ARG A 165 6.28 16.82 -1.89
CA ARG A 165 5.95 17.58 -3.12
C ARG A 165 4.61 17.14 -3.71
N THR A 166 4.34 15.84 -3.74
CA THR A 166 3.08 15.29 -4.24
C THR A 166 1.88 15.80 -3.44
N LEU A 167 1.97 15.78 -2.11
CA LEU A 167 0.91 16.26 -1.21
C LEU A 167 0.66 17.77 -1.35
N GLU A 168 1.71 18.58 -1.52
CA GLU A 168 1.56 20.01 -1.81
C GLU A 168 0.84 20.22 -3.14
N THR A 169 1.23 19.49 -4.19
CA THR A 169 0.58 19.54 -5.50
C THR A 169 -0.89 19.11 -5.41
N TRP A 170 -1.20 18.05 -4.66
CA TRP A 170 -2.57 17.60 -4.46
C TRP A 170 -3.40 18.65 -3.73
N ARG A 171 -2.84 19.30 -2.69
CA ARG A 171 -3.51 20.36 -1.94
C ARG A 171 -3.81 21.57 -2.81
N GLU A 172 -2.87 21.99 -3.64
CA GLU A 172 -3.10 23.06 -4.62
C GLU A 172 -4.20 22.71 -5.61
N ASN A 173 -4.13 21.52 -6.23
CA ASN A 173 -5.12 21.07 -7.21
C ASN A 173 -6.51 20.92 -6.60
N PHE A 174 -6.60 20.38 -5.38
CA PHE A 174 -7.85 20.29 -4.63
C PHE A 174 -8.48 21.67 -4.41
N ASN A 175 -7.69 22.67 -4.01
CA ASN A 175 -8.20 24.02 -3.78
C ASN A 175 -8.56 24.72 -5.08
N LYS A 176 -7.81 24.53 -6.17
CA LYS A 176 -8.17 25.05 -7.50
C LYS A 176 -9.50 24.49 -8.00
N LYS A 177 -9.81 23.24 -7.68
CA LYS A 177 -11.04 22.54 -8.07
C LYS A 177 -12.16 22.60 -7.03
N TRP A 178 -12.00 23.43 -5.99
CA TRP A 178 -12.95 23.42 -4.87
C TRP A 178 -14.41 23.70 -5.28
N LEU A 179 -14.67 24.64 -6.19
CA LEU A 179 -16.04 24.94 -6.63
C LEU A 179 -16.70 23.75 -7.34
N GLU A 180 -15.94 23.01 -8.15
CA GLU A 180 -16.41 21.79 -8.80
C GLU A 180 -16.69 20.69 -7.75
N ILE A 181 -15.79 20.51 -6.78
CA ILE A 181 -15.95 19.54 -5.70
C ILE A 181 -17.16 19.89 -4.82
N LYS A 182 -17.36 21.18 -4.52
CA LYS A 182 -18.51 21.66 -3.75
C LYS A 182 -19.83 21.36 -4.47
N SER A 183 -19.87 21.44 -5.80
CA SER A 183 -21.07 21.12 -6.59
C SER A 183 -21.45 19.63 -6.55
N LEU A 184 -20.51 18.73 -6.16
CA LEU A 184 -20.75 17.31 -5.89
C LEU A 184 -21.35 17.04 -4.49
N GLY A 185 -21.59 18.08 -3.69
CA GLY A 185 -22.21 17.97 -2.37
C GLY A 185 -21.24 18.00 -1.19
N TYR A 186 -19.94 18.20 -1.42
CA TYR A 186 -18.95 18.29 -0.32
C TYR A 186 -19.05 19.65 0.40
N SER A 187 -18.97 19.61 1.74
CA SER A 187 -19.11 20.78 2.61
C SER A 187 -17.79 21.54 2.79
N ASP A 188 -17.90 22.81 3.21
CA ASP A 188 -16.70 23.59 3.59
C ASP A 188 -15.98 23.01 4.82
N GLU A 189 -16.66 22.21 5.66
CA GLU A 189 -16.05 21.45 6.74
C GLU A 189 -15.15 20.35 6.19
N PHE A 190 -15.62 19.58 5.20
CA PHE A 190 -14.80 18.61 4.48
C PHE A 190 -13.57 19.28 3.86
N ARG A 191 -13.73 20.46 3.23
CA ARG A 191 -12.60 21.21 2.67
C ARG A 191 -11.52 21.50 3.72
N ARG A 192 -11.92 21.98 4.90
CA ARG A 192 -10.97 22.26 6.00
C ARG A 192 -10.27 21.01 6.48
N MET A 193 -11.02 19.93 6.70
CA MET A 193 -10.48 18.64 7.12
C MET A 193 -9.48 18.08 6.11
N TRP A 194 -9.82 18.11 4.82
CA TRP A 194 -8.96 17.58 3.75
C TRP A 194 -7.68 18.40 3.57
N ASN A 195 -7.76 19.74 3.64
CA ASN A 195 -6.59 20.61 3.64
C ASN A 195 -5.68 20.35 4.85
N PHE A 196 -6.27 20.14 6.02
CA PHE A 196 -5.50 19.80 7.22
C PHE A 196 -4.80 18.44 7.06
N TYR A 197 -5.50 17.42 6.56
CA TYR A 197 -4.94 16.11 6.26
C TYR A 197 -3.71 16.22 5.34
N LEU A 198 -3.86 16.87 4.19
CA LEU A 198 -2.77 17.00 3.23
C LEU A 198 -1.58 17.77 3.81
N SER A 199 -1.84 18.85 4.56
CA SER A 199 -0.78 19.65 5.21
C SER A 199 -0.11 18.90 6.35
N TYR A 200 -0.86 18.14 7.14
CA TYR A 200 -0.33 17.32 8.25
C TYR A 200 0.63 16.25 7.72
N CYS A 201 0.23 15.50 6.70
CA CYS A 201 1.08 14.49 6.08
C CYS A 201 2.30 15.14 5.39
N SER A 202 2.10 16.22 4.62
CA SER A 202 3.18 16.96 3.96
C SER A 202 4.23 17.46 4.96
N GLY A 203 3.77 17.99 6.09
CA GLY A 203 4.65 18.42 7.20
C GLY A 203 5.44 17.26 7.81
N GLY A 204 4.81 16.10 7.99
CA GLY A 204 5.44 14.89 8.49
C GLY A 204 6.57 14.39 7.57
N PHE A 205 6.33 14.33 6.26
CA PHE A 205 7.35 13.97 5.27
C PHE A 205 8.48 15.01 5.20
N LYS A 206 8.14 16.30 5.18
CA LYS A 206 9.13 17.38 5.15
C LYS A 206 10.05 17.36 6.38
N ALA A 207 9.49 17.09 7.54
CA ALA A 207 10.24 16.98 8.79
C ALA A 207 10.95 15.63 8.96
N LYS A 208 10.75 14.69 8.02
CA LYS A 208 11.28 13.31 8.06
C LYS A 208 10.89 12.55 9.34
N THR A 209 9.73 12.90 9.92
CA THR A 209 9.14 12.12 11.00
C THR A 209 8.42 10.87 10.49
N ILE A 210 7.99 10.92 9.22
CA ILE A 210 7.51 9.80 8.44
C ILE A 210 8.23 9.77 7.07
N ASP A 211 8.30 8.59 6.48
CA ASP A 211 8.83 8.37 5.13
C ASP A 211 8.01 7.29 4.42
N VAL A 212 8.21 7.10 3.12
CA VAL A 212 7.71 5.93 2.39
C VAL A 212 8.89 5.09 1.96
N TYR A 213 8.88 3.84 2.41
CA TYR A 213 9.93 2.89 2.06
C TYR A 213 9.43 1.89 1.02
N GLN A 214 10.28 1.61 0.04
CA GLN A 214 10.17 0.40 -0.78
C GLN A 214 11.18 -0.62 -0.25
N ILE A 215 10.69 -1.80 0.08
CA ILE A 215 11.44 -2.81 0.82
C ILE A 215 11.25 -4.17 0.13
N ASP A 216 12.34 -4.89 -0.06
CA ASP A 216 12.31 -6.29 -0.49
C ASP A 216 12.56 -7.22 0.70
N PHE A 217 11.76 -8.28 0.76
CA PHE A 217 11.89 -9.41 1.67
C PHE A 217 12.10 -10.69 0.85
N SER A 218 13.19 -11.40 1.09
CA SER A 218 13.47 -12.71 0.48
C SER A 218 13.69 -13.76 1.56
N LYS A 219 13.23 -14.99 1.33
CA LYS A 219 13.47 -16.08 2.30
C LYS A 219 14.98 -16.31 2.48
N LYS A 220 15.40 -16.51 3.75
CA LYS A 220 16.78 -16.93 4.09
C LYS A 220 16.98 -18.39 3.74
#